data_930cba1dde07411a495f97f550def095
#
_entry.id   930cba1dde07411a495f97f550def095
#
_cell.length_a   1.000
_cell.length_b   1.000
_cell.length_c   1.000
_cell.angle_alpha   90.00
_cell.angle_beta   90.00
_cell.angle_gamma   90.00
#
_symmetry.space_group_name_H-M   'P 1'
#
loop_
_entity.id
_entity.type
_entity.pdbx_description
1 polymer ?
#
loop_
_entity_poly.entity_id
_entity_poly.type
_entity_poly.pdbx_seq_one_letter_code
_entity_poly.pdbx_strand_id
1 'polypeptide(L)'
;MALSYSRRLDQLHRLNGELAEAPDKPVFTDGYVLSGLLSKFKICFDVSWKLMKDILVGELGIVDFPKGSPREVIAISAYNGLIDDDEMWLEMLRLRNELSHIYDGDAAERAARAVMDHYIVALANFEKDMQTREGRGTPRRP
;
A
#
# COMPACT_ATOMS: atom_id res chain seq x y z
N MET A 1 19.96 -15.75 1.34
CA MET A 1 19.60 -15.05 2.51
C MET A 1 18.13 -14.66 2.51
N ALA A 2 17.55 -14.70 3.65
CA ALA A 2 16.18 -14.26 3.76
C ALA A 2 16.14 -12.76 3.49
N LEU A 3 15.30 -12.35 2.61
CA LEU A 3 15.18 -10.96 2.29
C LEU A 3 14.37 -10.27 3.37
N SER A 4 14.84 -9.13 3.84
CA SER A 4 14.12 -8.41 4.88
C SER A 4 12.73 -8.03 4.43
N TYR A 5 12.52 -7.83 3.14
CA TYR A 5 11.19 -7.45 2.67
C TYR A 5 10.21 -8.62 2.62
N SER A 6 10.70 -9.85 2.78
CA SER A 6 9.82 -11.03 2.80
C SER A 6 8.82 -10.96 3.96
N ARG A 7 9.28 -10.55 5.15
CA ARG A 7 8.40 -10.40 6.30
C ARG A 7 7.37 -9.30 6.06
N ARG A 8 7.81 -8.19 5.48
CA ARG A 8 6.89 -7.07 5.22
C ARG A 8 5.89 -7.45 4.14
N LEU A 9 6.32 -8.26 3.18
CA LEU A 9 5.41 -8.75 2.15
C LEU A 9 4.35 -9.68 2.74
N ASP A 10 4.73 -10.54 3.68
CA ASP A 10 3.77 -11.39 4.39
C ASP A 10 2.76 -10.54 5.17
N GLN A 11 3.24 -9.49 5.81
CA GLN A 11 2.39 -8.58 6.55
C GLN A 11 1.40 -7.90 5.61
N LEU A 12 1.87 -7.45 4.46
CA LEU A 12 1.01 -6.80 3.46
C LEU A 12 -0.04 -7.76 2.95
N HIS A 13 0.34 -9.02 2.70
CA HIS A 13 -0.61 -10.03 2.24
C HIS A 13 -1.77 -10.18 3.21
N ARG A 14 -1.47 -10.28 4.50
CA ARG A 14 -2.51 -10.41 5.52
C ARG A 14 -3.40 -9.18 5.57
N LEU A 15 -2.78 -8.01 5.55
CA LEU A 15 -3.53 -6.75 5.63
C LEU A 15 -4.40 -6.52 4.40
N ASN A 16 -3.88 -6.80 3.22
CA ASN A 16 -4.67 -6.67 2.00
C ASN A 16 -5.83 -7.65 1.98
N GLY A 17 -5.65 -8.85 2.56
CA GLY A 17 -6.73 -9.81 2.68
C GLY A 17 -7.88 -9.26 3.52
N GLU A 18 -7.55 -8.56 4.61
CA GLU A 18 -8.57 -7.93 5.44
C GLU A 18 -9.25 -6.78 4.69
N LEU A 19 -8.48 -5.99 3.98
CA LEU A 19 -9.01 -4.86 3.22
C LEU A 19 -9.96 -5.33 2.13
N ALA A 20 -9.67 -6.47 1.53
CA ALA A 20 -10.49 -7.04 0.47
C ALA A 20 -11.88 -7.47 0.96
N GLU A 21 -12.08 -7.60 2.27
CA GLU A 21 -13.38 -7.95 2.84
C GLU A 21 -14.35 -6.78 2.87
N ALA A 22 -13.88 -5.56 2.61
CA ALA A 22 -14.70 -4.35 2.75
C ALA A 22 -16.03 -4.39 2.01
N PRO A 23 -16.13 -4.93 0.78
CA PRO A 23 -17.44 -4.96 0.10
C PRO A 23 -18.49 -5.76 0.85
N ASP A 24 -18.10 -6.70 1.70
CA ASP A 24 -19.03 -7.52 2.47
C ASP A 24 -19.35 -6.94 3.83
N LYS A 25 -18.84 -5.74 4.13
CA LYS A 25 -19.01 -5.10 5.44
C LYS A 25 -19.91 -3.87 5.30
N PRO A 26 -20.63 -3.50 6.35
CA PRO A 26 -21.53 -2.32 6.30
C PRO A 26 -20.74 -1.02 6.45
N VAL A 27 -19.89 -0.72 5.48
CA VAL A 27 -18.97 0.42 5.54
C VAL A 27 -19.72 1.75 5.64
N PHE A 28 -20.83 1.88 4.92
CA PHE A 28 -21.53 3.16 4.83
C PHE A 28 -22.69 3.31 5.81
N THR A 29 -22.95 2.28 6.62
CA THR A 29 -24.02 2.32 7.62
C THR A 29 -23.51 2.09 9.04
N ASP A 30 -22.24 1.81 9.21
CA ASP A 30 -21.63 1.55 10.52
C ASP A 30 -20.34 2.32 10.63
N GLY A 31 -20.32 3.35 11.49
CA GLY A 31 -19.17 4.22 11.63
C GLY A 31 -17.91 3.52 12.11
N TYR A 32 -18.05 2.46 12.93
CA TYR A 32 -16.89 1.68 13.35
C TYR A 32 -16.27 0.95 12.15
N VAL A 33 -17.12 0.42 11.28
CA VAL A 33 -16.64 -0.30 10.09
C VAL A 33 -15.95 0.67 9.15
N LEU A 34 -16.54 1.84 8.93
CA LEU A 34 -15.96 2.85 8.07
C LEU A 34 -14.60 3.31 8.60
N SER A 35 -14.53 3.61 9.90
CA SER A 35 -13.27 4.00 10.52
C SER A 35 -12.23 2.89 10.45
N GLY A 36 -12.68 1.65 10.62
CA GLY A 36 -11.80 0.49 10.51
C GLY A 36 -11.22 0.35 9.11
N LEU A 37 -12.04 0.58 8.09
CA LEU A 37 -11.57 0.53 6.71
C LEU A 37 -10.48 1.56 6.47
N LEU A 38 -10.70 2.79 6.91
CA LEU A 38 -9.71 3.86 6.70
C LEU A 38 -8.41 3.58 7.45
N SER A 39 -8.51 3.05 8.68
CA SER A 39 -7.32 2.65 9.43
C SER A 39 -6.55 1.54 8.72
N LYS A 40 -7.26 0.54 8.21
CA LYS A 40 -6.61 -0.56 7.50
C LYS A 40 -5.94 -0.07 6.23
N PHE A 41 -6.59 0.84 5.51
CA PHE A 41 -5.97 1.44 4.33
C PHE A 41 -4.66 2.14 4.69
N LYS A 42 -4.68 2.94 5.75
CA LYS A 42 -3.48 3.66 6.19
C LYS A 42 -2.34 2.70 6.47
N ILE A 43 -2.62 1.62 7.19
CA ILE A 43 -1.59 0.64 7.53
C ILE A 43 -1.08 -0.08 6.28
N CYS A 44 -1.98 -0.48 5.39
CA CYS A 44 -1.58 -1.12 4.14
C CYS A 44 -0.69 -0.23 3.30
N PHE A 45 -1.05 1.05 3.21
CA PHE A 45 -0.24 2.00 2.47
C PHE A 45 1.15 2.14 3.09
N ASP A 46 1.20 2.29 4.41
CA ASP A 46 2.49 2.47 5.10
C ASP A 46 3.38 1.24 4.94
N VAL A 47 2.82 0.05 5.05
CA VAL A 47 3.59 -1.18 4.84
C VAL A 47 4.09 -1.23 3.39
N SER A 48 3.26 -0.81 2.44
CA SER A 48 3.62 -0.86 1.02
C SER A 48 4.80 0.03 0.68
N TRP A 49 4.78 1.30 1.12
CA TRP A 49 5.90 2.18 0.77
C TRP A 49 7.17 1.78 1.50
N LYS A 50 7.04 1.22 2.70
CA LYS A 50 8.22 0.72 3.42
C LYS A 50 8.78 -0.53 2.73
N LEU A 51 7.90 -1.35 2.16
CA LEU A 51 8.34 -2.49 1.35
C LEU A 51 9.09 -2.02 0.11
N MET A 52 8.59 -0.96 -0.55
CA MET A 52 9.33 -0.36 -1.66
C MET A 52 10.75 0.01 -1.24
N LYS A 53 10.87 0.68 -0.11
CA LYS A 53 12.18 1.11 0.38
C LYS A 53 13.09 -0.10 0.67
N ASP A 54 12.52 -1.14 1.27
CA ASP A 54 13.29 -2.36 1.55
C ASP A 54 13.86 -2.94 0.26
N ILE A 55 13.07 -2.96 -0.80
CA ILE A 55 13.51 -3.50 -2.08
C ILE A 55 14.56 -2.60 -2.73
N LEU A 56 14.32 -1.29 -2.70
CA LEU A 56 15.28 -0.34 -3.28
C LEU A 56 16.65 -0.47 -2.61
N VAL A 57 16.67 -0.58 -1.30
CA VAL A 57 17.91 -0.69 -0.55
C VAL A 57 18.51 -2.09 -0.70
N GLY A 58 17.72 -3.12 -0.42
CA GLY A 58 18.26 -4.47 -0.28
C GLY A 58 18.50 -5.18 -1.60
N GLU A 59 17.69 -4.89 -2.62
CA GLU A 59 17.80 -5.58 -3.89
C GLU A 59 18.50 -4.71 -4.93
N LEU A 60 18.18 -3.41 -4.97
CA LEU A 60 18.72 -2.52 -6.01
C LEU A 60 19.91 -1.69 -5.52
N GLY A 61 20.25 -1.79 -4.25
CA GLY A 61 21.43 -1.12 -3.71
C GLY A 61 21.33 0.39 -3.62
N ILE A 62 20.12 0.92 -3.64
CA ILE A 62 19.91 2.37 -3.57
C ILE A 62 19.86 2.79 -2.11
N VAL A 63 20.82 3.62 -1.70
CA VAL A 63 20.95 4.01 -0.29
C VAL A 63 20.83 5.51 -0.09
N ASP A 64 20.67 6.28 -1.16
CA ASP A 64 20.63 7.73 -1.07
C ASP A 64 19.16 8.21 -1.00
N PHE A 65 18.68 8.39 0.22
CA PHE A 65 17.35 8.90 0.49
C PHE A 65 17.50 10.16 1.35
N PRO A 66 17.75 11.32 0.74
CA PRO A 66 17.98 12.54 1.52
C PRO A 66 16.90 12.85 2.55
N LYS A 67 15.63 12.55 2.23
CA LYS A 67 14.53 12.81 3.15
C LYS A 67 13.94 11.55 3.76
N GLY A 68 14.07 10.43 3.08
CA GLY A 68 13.50 9.17 3.54
C GLY A 68 11.98 9.19 3.63
N SER A 69 11.32 10.13 2.95
CA SER A 69 9.87 10.28 3.03
C SER A 69 9.15 9.32 2.09
N PRO A 70 7.88 9.03 2.36
CA PRO A 70 7.10 8.20 1.42
C PRO A 70 7.08 8.77 0.01
N ARG A 71 6.95 10.08 -0.14
CA ARG A 71 6.93 10.72 -1.46
C ARG A 71 8.22 10.46 -2.21
N GLU A 72 9.34 10.57 -1.52
CA GLU A 72 10.65 10.33 -2.15
C GLU A 72 10.79 8.86 -2.55
N VAL A 73 10.39 7.95 -1.67
CA VAL A 73 10.46 6.52 -1.97
C VAL A 73 9.58 6.17 -3.17
N ILE A 74 8.39 6.74 -3.24
CA ILE A 74 7.49 6.52 -4.38
C ILE A 74 8.15 7.00 -5.67
N ALA A 75 8.74 8.19 -5.66
CA ALA A 75 9.39 8.75 -6.85
C ALA A 75 10.55 7.88 -7.32
N ILE A 76 11.38 7.45 -6.39
CA ILE A 76 12.53 6.60 -6.70
C ILE A 76 12.07 5.23 -7.19
N SER A 77 10.99 4.70 -6.59
CA SER A 77 10.42 3.42 -7.02
C SER A 77 9.91 3.49 -8.45
N ALA A 78 9.22 4.58 -8.80
CA ALA A 78 8.72 4.76 -10.16
C ALA A 78 9.88 4.90 -11.15
N TYR A 79 10.89 5.66 -10.79
CA TYR A 79 12.04 5.86 -11.64
C TYR A 79 12.77 4.55 -11.93
N ASN A 80 12.80 3.65 -10.97
CA ASN A 80 13.47 2.36 -11.11
C ASN A 80 12.56 1.23 -11.61
N GLY A 81 11.34 1.57 -12.01
CA GLY A 81 10.42 0.58 -12.57
C GLY A 81 9.81 -0.37 -11.56
N LEU A 82 9.94 -0.06 -10.27
CA LEU A 82 9.34 -0.90 -9.23
C LEU A 82 7.83 -0.75 -9.21
N ILE A 83 7.35 0.45 -9.49
CA ILE A 83 5.92 0.73 -9.67
C ILE A 83 5.76 1.48 -10.99
N ASP A 84 4.57 1.38 -11.59
CA ASP A 84 4.30 2.01 -12.87
C ASP A 84 3.20 3.07 -12.82
N ASP A 85 2.57 3.27 -11.68
CA ASP A 85 1.48 4.24 -11.53
C ASP A 85 1.75 5.13 -10.31
N ASP A 86 2.74 6.00 -10.46
CA ASP A 86 3.12 6.87 -9.36
C ASP A 86 2.03 7.89 -9.02
N GLU A 87 1.16 8.25 -9.98
CA GLU A 87 0.04 9.14 -9.69
C GLU A 87 -0.91 8.52 -8.69
N MET A 88 -1.24 7.25 -8.88
CA MET A 88 -2.11 6.53 -7.95
C MET A 88 -1.49 6.49 -6.56
N TRP A 89 -0.19 6.23 -6.49
CA TRP A 89 0.49 6.17 -5.20
C TRP A 89 0.54 7.52 -4.52
N LEU A 90 0.68 8.60 -5.30
CA LEU A 90 0.65 9.95 -4.72
C LEU A 90 -0.76 10.32 -4.25
N GLU A 91 -1.79 9.86 -4.94
CA GLU A 91 -3.17 10.04 -4.46
C GLU A 91 -3.39 9.32 -3.15
N MET A 92 -2.92 8.07 -3.06
CA MET A 92 -3.03 7.31 -1.82
C MET A 92 -2.27 7.99 -0.68
N LEU A 93 -1.09 8.53 -0.98
CA LEU A 93 -0.30 9.26 0.02
C LEU A 93 -1.06 10.47 0.51
N ARG A 94 -1.68 11.21 -0.40
CA ARG A 94 -2.46 12.39 -0.02
C ARG A 94 -3.59 12.01 0.92
N LEU A 95 -4.34 10.96 0.58
CA LEU A 95 -5.42 10.51 1.44
C LEU A 95 -4.88 10.06 2.79
N ARG A 96 -3.82 9.28 2.77
CA ARG A 96 -3.21 8.77 4.01
C ARG A 96 -2.85 9.93 4.93
N ASN A 97 -2.32 11.02 4.37
CA ASN A 97 -1.94 12.17 5.17
C ASN A 97 -3.14 12.96 5.68
N GLU A 98 -4.25 12.93 4.95
CA GLU A 98 -5.47 13.65 5.35
C GLU A 98 -6.27 12.92 6.42
N LEU A 99 -6.05 11.62 6.58
CA LEU A 99 -6.91 10.82 7.46
C LEU A 99 -6.89 11.29 8.91
N SER A 100 -5.80 11.88 9.37
CA SER A 100 -5.75 12.39 10.73
C SER A 100 -6.53 13.71 10.90
N HIS A 101 -7.02 14.30 9.81
CA HIS A 101 -7.75 15.55 9.82
C HIS A 101 -9.18 15.41 9.29
N ILE A 102 -9.65 14.18 9.10
CA ILE A 102 -11.01 13.94 8.61
C ILE A 102 -11.93 13.76 9.80
N TYR A 103 -12.73 14.78 10.07
CA TYR A 103 -13.71 14.75 11.16
C TYR A 103 -15.14 14.77 10.65
N ASP A 104 -15.33 15.08 9.38
CA ASP A 104 -16.61 15.23 8.72
C ASP A 104 -17.01 13.88 8.12
N GLY A 105 -18.24 13.45 8.40
CA GLY A 105 -18.74 12.17 7.91
C GLY A 105 -18.76 12.08 6.39
N ASP A 106 -19.07 13.18 5.71
CA ASP A 106 -19.08 13.18 4.24
C ASP A 106 -17.67 12.99 3.68
N ALA A 107 -16.67 13.62 4.29
CA ALA A 107 -15.28 13.46 3.87
C ALA A 107 -14.82 12.03 4.11
N ALA A 108 -15.20 11.45 5.26
CA ALA A 108 -14.84 10.07 5.57
C ALA A 108 -15.48 9.10 4.58
N GLU A 109 -16.73 9.36 4.20
CA GLU A 109 -17.42 8.51 3.24
C GLU A 109 -16.78 8.58 1.85
N ARG A 110 -16.42 9.79 1.41
CA ARG A 110 -15.71 9.95 0.14
C ARG A 110 -14.37 9.23 0.15
N ALA A 111 -13.65 9.32 1.28
CA ALA A 111 -12.39 8.60 1.43
C ALA A 111 -12.60 7.08 1.33
N ALA A 112 -13.63 6.57 2.02
CA ALA A 112 -13.94 5.15 1.98
C ALA A 112 -14.28 4.69 0.56
N ARG A 113 -15.03 5.50 -0.20
CA ARG A 113 -15.36 5.15 -1.57
C ARG A 113 -14.10 5.08 -2.44
N ALA A 114 -13.18 6.03 -2.28
CA ALA A 114 -11.93 6.01 -3.03
C ALA A 114 -11.13 4.74 -2.72
N VAL A 115 -11.07 4.37 -1.43
CA VAL A 115 -10.37 3.15 -1.03
C VAL A 115 -11.01 1.94 -1.69
N MET A 116 -12.34 1.82 -1.62
CA MET A 116 -13.04 0.66 -2.14
C MET A 116 -13.03 0.61 -3.66
N ASP A 117 -13.14 1.76 -4.33
CA ASP A 117 -13.23 1.79 -5.78
C ASP A 117 -11.89 1.68 -6.48
N HIS A 118 -10.80 2.13 -5.84
CA HIS A 118 -9.51 2.22 -6.51
C HIS A 118 -8.35 1.65 -5.73
N TYR A 119 -8.25 1.97 -4.43
CA TYR A 119 -7.00 1.73 -3.71
C TYR A 119 -6.84 0.29 -3.26
N ILE A 120 -7.94 -0.41 -2.98
CA ILE A 120 -7.86 -1.84 -2.64
C ILE A 120 -7.22 -2.61 -3.80
N VAL A 121 -7.66 -2.32 -5.02
CA VAL A 121 -7.13 -3.00 -6.21
C VAL A 121 -5.67 -2.61 -6.44
N ALA A 122 -5.35 -1.33 -6.27
CA ALA A 122 -3.97 -0.86 -6.47
C ALA A 122 -3.01 -1.55 -5.49
N LEU A 123 -3.41 -1.65 -4.22
CA LEU A 123 -2.59 -2.31 -3.20
C LEU A 123 -2.46 -3.81 -3.47
N ALA A 124 -3.53 -4.45 -3.91
CA ALA A 124 -3.50 -5.87 -4.24
C ALA A 124 -2.58 -6.15 -5.43
N ASN A 125 -2.66 -5.30 -6.46
CA ASN A 125 -1.80 -5.46 -7.62
C ASN A 125 -0.33 -5.25 -7.26
N PHE A 126 -0.04 -4.28 -6.42
CA PHE A 126 1.32 -4.05 -5.96
C PHE A 126 1.84 -5.27 -5.20
N GLU A 127 1.03 -5.82 -4.30
CA GLU A 127 1.43 -7.01 -3.57
C GLU A 127 1.74 -8.16 -4.52
N LYS A 128 0.88 -8.37 -5.51
CA LYS A 128 1.07 -9.44 -6.48
C LYS A 128 2.38 -9.26 -7.25
N ASP A 129 2.67 -8.02 -7.66
CA ASP A 129 3.90 -7.73 -8.38
C ASP A 129 5.13 -8.01 -7.50
N MET A 130 5.05 -7.66 -6.22
CA MET A 130 6.17 -7.88 -5.31
C MET A 130 6.34 -9.37 -5.00
N GLN A 131 5.24 -10.12 -4.93
CA GLN A 131 5.33 -11.57 -4.75
C GLN A 131 6.00 -12.23 -5.96
N THR A 132 5.64 -11.79 -7.15
CA THR A 132 6.26 -12.29 -8.37
C THR A 132 7.75 -11.96 -8.40
N ARG A 133 8.10 -10.74 -8.00
CA ARG A 133 9.50 -10.31 -7.95
C ARG A 133 10.30 -11.16 -6.98
N GLU A 134 9.70 -11.55 -5.86
CA GLU A 134 10.36 -12.39 -4.87
C GLU A 134 10.39 -13.86 -5.29
N GLY A 135 9.59 -14.23 -6.28
CA GLY A 135 9.49 -15.60 -6.74
C GLY A 135 8.36 -16.41 -6.14
N ARG A 136 7.51 -15.78 -5.32
CA ARG A 136 6.41 -16.48 -4.67
C ARG A 136 5.28 -16.81 -5.63
N GLY A 137 4.99 -15.86 -6.53
CA GLY A 137 3.86 -15.98 -7.43
C GLY A 137 4.18 -16.74 -8.70
N THR A 138 5.44 -17.08 -8.94
CA THR A 138 5.88 -17.73 -10.14
C THR A 138 6.92 -18.80 -9.80
N PRO A 139 6.78 -20.01 -10.32
CA PRO A 139 7.82 -21.02 -10.08
C PRO A 139 9.16 -20.51 -10.54
N ARG A 140 10.18 -20.72 -9.70
CA ARG A 140 11.52 -20.35 -10.08
C ARG A 140 11.95 -21.20 -11.23
N ARG A 141 12.52 -20.55 -12.21
CA ARG A 141 13.06 -21.34 -13.27
C ARG A 141 14.33 -22.00 -12.85
N PRO A 142 14.57 -23.20 -13.32
CA PRO A 142 15.81 -23.89 -13.04
C PRO A 142 16.99 -23.10 -13.57
#